data_03b39f0e5742d6a77d403e29430fc0fa
#
_entry.id   03b39f0e5742d6a77d403e29430fc0fa
#
_cell.length_a   1.000
_cell.length_b   1.000
_cell.length_c   1.000
_cell.angle_alpha   90.00
_cell.angle_beta   90.00
_cell.angle_gamma   90.00
#
_symmetry.space_group_name_H-M   'P 1'
#
loop_
_entity.id
_entity.type
_entity.pdbx_description
1 polymer ?
#
loop_
_entity_poly.entity_id
_entity_poly.type
_entity_poly.pdbx_seq_one_letter_code
_entity_poly.pdbx_strand_id
1 'polypeptide(L)'
;MPTISSHVLNSENGTHVSDLTITLSHLKEDGKKEVIFSSKTDKGGRLSESFTIDLSEDKIFELEFKISDLFPKKEKGINCNDLIFRISLNSREEKFHIPVIISRHGASTWRSGE
;
A
#
# COMPACT_ATOMS: atom_id res chain seq x y z
N MET A 1 4.60 3.37 18.42
CA MET A 1 4.87 2.70 17.12
C MET A 1 3.73 2.97 16.15
N PRO A 2 4.01 3.55 15.01
CA PRO A 2 2.96 3.70 14.01
C PRO A 2 2.53 2.36 13.44
N THR A 3 1.27 2.31 13.00
CA THR A 3 0.68 1.13 12.38
C THR A 3 0.05 1.56 11.06
N ILE A 4 0.39 0.85 10.00
CA ILE A 4 -0.29 0.99 8.72
C ILE A 4 -1.16 -0.23 8.51
N SER A 5 -2.39 0.02 8.13
CA SER A 5 -3.33 -1.03 7.77
C SER A 5 -3.95 -0.73 6.42
N SER A 6 -4.40 -1.78 5.76
CA SER A 6 -5.06 -1.67 4.46
C SER A 6 -6.14 -2.74 4.34
N HIS A 7 -7.03 -2.53 3.42
CA HIS A 7 -8.02 -3.52 3.01
C HIS A 7 -8.13 -3.42 1.50
N VAL A 8 -7.81 -4.48 0.80
CA VAL A 8 -7.75 -4.49 -0.66
C VAL A 8 -8.95 -5.25 -1.20
N LEU A 9 -9.69 -4.58 -2.08
CA LEU A 9 -10.88 -5.12 -2.71
C LEU A 9 -10.71 -5.08 -4.23
N ASN A 10 -11.24 -6.12 -4.88
CA ASN A 10 -11.29 -6.19 -6.34
C ASN A 10 -12.70 -5.80 -6.79
N SER A 11 -12.83 -4.66 -7.46
CA SER A 11 -14.12 -4.15 -7.88
C SER A 11 -14.71 -4.90 -9.07
N GLU A 12 -13.91 -5.70 -9.78
CA GLU A 12 -14.41 -6.46 -10.93
C GLU A 12 -15.24 -7.66 -10.48
N ASN A 13 -14.92 -8.25 -9.35
CA ASN A 13 -15.67 -9.40 -8.84
C ASN A 13 -16.27 -9.17 -7.46
N GLY A 14 -16.02 -8.03 -6.86
CA GLY A 14 -16.58 -7.68 -5.55
C GLY A 14 -15.98 -8.43 -4.37
N THR A 15 -14.81 -9.06 -4.54
CA THR A 15 -14.21 -9.86 -3.48
C THR A 15 -12.97 -9.21 -2.88
N HIS A 16 -12.55 -9.76 -1.75
CA HIS A 16 -11.30 -9.36 -1.10
C HIS A 16 -10.12 -9.90 -1.90
N VAL A 17 -9.00 -9.16 -1.88
CA VAL A 17 -7.77 -9.57 -2.52
C VAL A 17 -6.84 -10.12 -1.45
N SER A 18 -6.74 -11.44 -1.38
CA SER A 18 -5.83 -12.11 -0.45
C SER A 18 -4.46 -12.31 -1.09
N ASP A 19 -3.45 -12.47 -0.25
CA ASP A 19 -2.09 -12.83 -0.68
C ASP A 19 -1.42 -11.78 -1.58
N LEU A 20 -1.87 -10.53 -1.49
CA LEU A 20 -1.28 -9.43 -2.23
C LEU A 20 -0.12 -8.82 -1.45
N THR A 21 1.04 -8.71 -2.10
CA THR A 21 2.21 -8.11 -1.47
C THR A 21 2.06 -6.60 -1.38
N ILE A 22 2.26 -6.08 -0.16
CA ILE A 22 2.26 -4.65 0.14
C ILE A 22 3.58 -4.32 0.80
N THR A 23 4.28 -3.33 0.25
CA THR A 23 5.59 -2.92 0.74
C THR A 23 5.55 -1.46 1.15
N LEU A 24 6.02 -1.17 2.35
CA LEU A 24 6.23 0.21 2.79
C LEU A 24 7.73 0.50 2.77
N SER A 25 8.10 1.58 2.10
CA SER A 25 9.48 2.04 2.03
C SER A 25 9.57 3.49 2.48
N HIS A 26 10.63 3.81 3.19
CA HIS A 26 10.99 5.19 3.51
C HIS A 26 11.78 5.76 2.34
N LEU A 27 11.28 6.86 1.77
CA LEU A 27 11.98 7.57 0.70
C LEU A 27 12.89 8.61 1.33
N LYS A 28 14.18 8.36 1.25
CA LYS A 28 15.19 9.24 1.85
C LYS A 28 15.48 10.45 0.98
N GLU A 29 16.06 11.49 1.56
CA GLU A 29 16.39 12.72 0.85
C GLU A 29 17.32 12.52 -0.34
N ASP A 30 18.19 11.51 -0.27
CA ASP A 30 19.11 11.18 -1.37
C ASP A 30 18.43 10.39 -2.50
N GLY A 31 17.13 10.15 -2.40
CA GLY A 31 16.37 9.40 -3.39
C GLY A 31 16.39 7.89 -3.18
N LYS A 32 17.15 7.40 -2.22
CA LYS A 32 17.19 5.96 -1.91
C LYS A 32 15.98 5.56 -1.07
N LYS A 33 15.56 4.32 -1.25
CA LYS A 33 14.46 3.75 -0.49
C LYS A 33 14.97 2.75 0.53
N GLU A 34 14.37 2.78 1.71
CA GLU A 34 14.62 1.79 2.74
C GLU A 34 13.33 1.05 2.99
N VAL A 35 13.33 -0.27 2.77
CA VAL A 35 12.15 -1.08 3.00
C VAL A 35 11.89 -1.18 4.50
N ILE A 36 10.71 -0.78 4.93
CA ILE A 36 10.29 -0.86 6.32
C ILE A 36 9.61 -2.21 6.58
N PHE A 37 8.68 -2.60 5.71
CA PHE A 37 8.09 -3.93 5.74
C PHE A 37 7.63 -4.33 4.34
N SER A 38 7.53 -5.64 4.14
CA SER A 38 6.93 -6.22 2.96
C SER A 38 6.13 -7.43 3.41
N SER A 39 4.83 -7.37 3.28
CA SER A 39 3.91 -8.36 3.82
C SER A 39 2.78 -8.62 2.83
N LYS A 40 1.99 -9.64 3.09
CA LYS A 40 0.87 -10.00 2.22
C LYS A 40 -0.45 -9.83 2.95
N THR A 41 -1.49 -9.48 2.19
CA THR A 41 -2.84 -9.45 2.74
C THR A 41 -3.29 -10.83 3.17
N ASP A 42 -4.13 -10.87 4.19
CA ASP A 42 -4.72 -12.11 4.71
C ASP A 42 -5.90 -12.57 3.83
N LYS A 43 -6.62 -13.59 4.29
CA LYS A 43 -7.76 -14.15 3.56
C LYS A 43 -8.89 -13.13 3.36
N GLY A 44 -9.01 -12.17 4.24
CA GLY A 44 -10.01 -11.10 4.13
C GLY A 44 -9.52 -9.88 3.36
N GLY A 45 -8.34 -9.96 2.74
CA GLY A 45 -7.76 -8.85 2.01
C GLY A 45 -7.20 -7.76 2.90
N ARG A 46 -6.94 -8.06 4.17
CA ARG A 46 -6.49 -7.08 5.14
C ARG A 46 -5.03 -7.27 5.50
N LEU A 47 -4.40 -6.16 5.84
CA LEU A 47 -3.03 -6.14 6.31
C LEU A 47 -2.95 -5.09 7.42
N SER A 48 -2.18 -5.39 8.45
CA SER A 48 -1.89 -4.43 9.53
C SER A 48 -0.48 -4.69 10.01
N GLU A 49 0.38 -3.68 9.91
CA GLU A 49 1.77 -3.78 10.31
C GLU A 49 2.17 -2.59 11.16
N SER A 50 2.77 -2.86 12.30
CA SER A 50 3.38 -1.85 13.16
C SER A 50 4.88 -1.85 12.93
N PHE A 51 5.48 -0.68 13.00
CA PHE A 51 6.91 -0.55 12.75
C PHE A 51 7.50 0.55 13.60
N THR A 52 8.81 0.50 13.78
CA THR A 52 9.55 1.47 14.57
C THR A 52 10.28 2.42 13.63
N ILE A 53 10.00 3.70 13.76
CA ILE A 53 10.70 4.74 13.03
C ILE A 53 10.54 6.06 13.79
N ASP A 54 11.54 6.91 13.68
CA ASP A 54 11.47 8.24 14.27
C ASP A 54 10.63 9.16 13.36
N LEU A 55 9.49 9.58 13.86
CA LEU A 55 8.59 10.50 13.17
C LEU A 55 8.55 11.88 13.82
N SER A 56 9.63 12.26 14.53
CA SER A 56 9.73 13.61 15.11
C SER A 56 9.70 14.68 14.04
N GLU A 57 10.07 14.34 12.81
CA GLU A 57 9.92 15.16 11.63
C GLU A 57 9.06 14.41 10.62
N ASP A 58 8.41 15.15 9.74
CA ASP A 58 7.66 14.53 8.64
C ASP A 58 8.61 13.73 7.76
N LYS A 59 8.22 12.49 7.46
CA LYS A 59 8.97 11.62 6.57
C LYS A 59 8.08 11.17 5.44
N ILE A 60 8.69 10.97 4.28
CA ILE A 60 7.99 10.56 3.08
C ILE A 60 8.20 9.06 2.90
N PHE A 61 7.08 8.37 2.65
CA PHE A 61 7.08 6.93 2.42
C PHE A 61 6.38 6.62 1.11
N GLU A 62 6.68 5.46 0.56
CA GLU A 62 5.91 4.90 -0.56
C GLU A 62 5.27 3.60 -0.11
N LEU A 63 3.97 3.52 -0.29
CA LEU A 63 3.20 2.31 -0.03
C LEU A 63 2.88 1.68 -1.38
N GLU A 64 3.42 0.49 -1.61
CA GLU A 64 3.39 -0.17 -2.91
C GLU A 64 2.54 -1.43 -2.84
N PHE A 65 1.58 -1.51 -3.76
CA PHE A 65 0.70 -2.67 -3.91
C PHE A 65 1.10 -3.37 -5.20
N LYS A 66 1.58 -4.61 -5.11
CA LYS A 66 2.06 -5.36 -6.26
C LYS A 66 0.91 -6.01 -6.98
N ILE A 67 0.28 -5.26 -7.87
CA ILE A 67 -0.94 -5.73 -8.55
C ILE A 67 -0.66 -6.53 -9.82
N SER A 68 0.60 -6.66 -10.23
CA SER A 68 0.97 -7.43 -11.43
C SER A 68 0.54 -8.89 -11.36
N ASP A 69 0.43 -9.45 -10.15
CA ASP A 69 0.03 -10.83 -9.98
C ASP A 69 -1.50 -11.01 -9.96
N LEU A 70 -2.24 -9.91 -9.92
CA LEU A 70 -3.69 -9.95 -9.76
C LEU A 70 -4.44 -10.08 -11.07
N PHE A 71 -3.94 -9.47 -12.13
CA PHE A 71 -4.57 -9.49 -13.45
C PHE A 71 -3.66 -10.10 -14.49
N PRO A 72 -4.22 -10.87 -15.45
CA PRO A 72 -3.41 -11.42 -16.54
C PRO A 72 -2.70 -10.34 -17.32
N LYS A 73 -1.45 -10.56 -17.62
CA LYS A 73 -0.63 -9.64 -18.40
C LYS A 73 -1.08 -9.67 -19.86
N LYS A 74 -1.25 -8.49 -20.43
CA LYS A 74 -1.55 -8.33 -21.87
C LYS A 74 -0.27 -8.33 -22.66
N GLU A 75 -0.27 -8.98 -23.81
CA GLU A 75 0.87 -8.95 -24.72
C GLU A 75 1.06 -7.57 -25.34
N LYS A 76 -0.04 -6.88 -25.58
CA LYS A 76 -0.03 -5.53 -26.16
C LYS A 76 -0.84 -4.59 -25.29
N GLY A 77 -0.45 -3.34 -25.26
CA GLY A 77 -1.12 -2.31 -24.50
C GLY A 77 -0.44 -2.02 -23.18
N ILE A 78 -1.19 -1.49 -22.24
CA ILE A 78 -0.67 -1.06 -20.96
C ILE A 78 -0.92 -2.13 -19.92
N ASN A 79 0.14 -2.46 -19.19
CA ASN A 79 0.06 -3.31 -18.00
C ASN A 79 0.49 -2.49 -16.80
N CYS A 80 -0.38 -2.40 -15.80
CA CYS A 80 -0.03 -1.75 -14.54
C CYS A 80 0.59 -2.78 -13.61
N ASN A 81 1.86 -2.60 -13.28
CA ASN A 81 2.58 -3.56 -12.44
C ASN A 81 2.37 -3.31 -10.97
N ASP A 82 2.37 -2.05 -10.59
CA ASP A 82 2.29 -1.66 -9.19
C ASP A 82 1.44 -0.42 -9.03
N LEU A 83 0.80 -0.31 -7.87
CA LEU A 83 0.22 0.95 -7.42
C LEU A 83 1.10 1.47 -6.30
N ILE A 84 1.56 2.70 -6.43
CA ILE A 84 2.44 3.30 -5.44
C ILE A 84 1.83 4.61 -4.98
N PHE A 85 1.60 4.71 -3.68
CA PHE A 85 1.12 5.94 -3.08
C PHE A 85 2.24 6.55 -2.26
N ARG A 86 2.57 7.78 -2.55
CA ARG A 86 3.56 8.51 -1.75
C ARG A 86 2.82 9.25 -0.65
N ILE A 87 3.18 8.97 0.58
CA ILE A 87 2.50 9.50 1.75
C ILE A 87 3.51 10.14 2.69
N SER A 88 3.04 11.09 3.47
CA SER A 88 3.83 11.69 4.54
C SER A 88 3.29 11.21 5.89
N LEU A 89 4.17 10.77 6.75
CA LEU A 89 3.82 10.37 8.10
C LEU A 89 4.54 11.25 9.10
N ASN A 90 3.87 11.53 10.19
CA ASN A 90 4.45 12.34 11.27
C ASN A 90 4.04 11.78 12.63
N SER A 91 4.57 12.36 13.68
CA SER A 91 4.38 11.86 15.04
C SER A 91 2.99 12.10 15.63
N ARG A 92 2.12 12.81 14.92
CA ARG A 92 0.80 13.18 15.45
C ARG A 92 -0.21 12.05 15.40
N GLU A 93 0.00 11.10 14.49
CA GLU A 93 -0.91 9.99 14.30
C GLU A 93 -0.14 8.68 14.45
N GLU A 94 -0.78 7.69 15.05
CA GLU A 94 -0.17 6.38 15.25
C GLU A 94 -0.79 5.30 14.39
N LYS A 95 -2.00 5.54 13.87
CA LYS A 95 -2.70 4.57 13.03
C LYS A 95 -3.07 5.22 11.71
N PHE A 96 -2.74 4.52 10.63
CA PHE A 96 -2.99 5.00 9.26
C PHE A 96 -3.65 3.87 8.49
N HIS A 97 -4.92 4.07 8.13
CA HIS A 97 -5.68 3.08 7.38
C HIS A 97 -5.83 3.56 5.94
N ILE A 98 -5.32 2.77 5.00
CA ILE A 98 -5.28 3.13 3.57
C ILE A 98 -5.92 1.99 2.78
N PRO A 99 -7.25 1.96 2.67
CA PRO A 99 -7.94 0.96 1.87
C PRO A 99 -7.82 1.25 0.39
N VAL A 100 -7.88 0.20 -0.44
CA VAL A 100 -7.72 0.32 -1.89
C VAL A 100 -8.77 -0.55 -2.57
N ILE A 101 -9.43 0.01 -3.58
CA ILE A 101 -10.30 -0.74 -4.48
C ILE A 101 -9.62 -0.76 -5.85
N ILE A 102 -9.41 -1.95 -6.40
CA ILE A 102 -8.61 -2.13 -7.60
C ILE A 102 -9.44 -2.78 -8.71
N SER A 103 -9.24 -2.32 -9.94
CA SER A 103 -9.68 -2.99 -11.15
C SER A 103 -8.53 -2.99 -12.15
N ARG A 104 -8.72 -3.62 -13.32
CA ARG A 104 -7.69 -3.64 -14.37
C ARG A 104 -7.27 -2.26 -14.83
N HIS A 105 -8.21 -1.34 -14.86
CA HIS A 105 -8.02 -0.05 -15.49
C HIS A 105 -8.17 1.12 -14.53
N GLY A 106 -8.20 0.84 -13.23
CA GLY A 106 -8.35 1.90 -12.27
C GLY A 106 -8.21 1.44 -10.83
N ALA A 107 -8.01 2.41 -9.97
CA ALA A 107 -7.92 2.15 -8.54
C ALA A 107 -8.42 3.37 -7.80
N SER A 108 -9.00 3.13 -6.64
CA SER A 108 -9.39 4.19 -5.70
C SER A 108 -8.78 3.89 -4.35
N THR A 109 -8.32 4.92 -3.71
CA THR A 109 -7.83 4.83 -2.35
C THR A 109 -8.28 6.08 -1.59
N TRP A 110 -8.38 5.95 -0.29
CA TRP A 110 -8.65 7.09 0.56
C TRP A 110 -7.93 6.88 1.88
N ARG A 111 -7.74 7.97 2.58
CA ARG A 111 -7.18 7.91 3.91
C ARG A 111 -8.34 7.91 4.91
N SER A 112 -8.45 6.84 5.65
CA SER A 112 -9.40 6.74 6.73
C SER A 112 -8.69 7.17 8.00
N GLY A 113 -8.88 8.45 8.35
CA GLY A 113 -8.30 8.92 9.55
C GLY A 113 -9.34 9.44 10.45
N GLU A 114 -9.16 9.65 11.59
CA GLU A 114 -10.00 10.26 12.40
C GLU A 114 -10.20 11.63 12.24
#